data_a3dfeea71ea5564e9527a0404dd4afe2
#
_entry.id   a3dfeea71ea5564e9527a0404dd4afe2
#
_cell.length_a   1.000
_cell.length_b   1.000
_cell.length_c   1.000
_cell.angle_alpha   90.00
_cell.angle_beta   90.00
_cell.angle_gamma   90.00
#
_symmetry.space_group_name_H-M   'P 1'
#
loop_
_entity.id
_entity.type
_entity.pdbx_description
1 polymer ?
#
loop_
_entity_poly.entity_id
_entity_poly.type
_entity_poly.pdbx_seq_one_letter_code
_entity_poly.pdbx_strand_id
1 'polypeptide(L)'
;CVYKRQPWSGWVQTGELLRLIDLEGQQAVDFLFYNASDYADRYHAANTSKLAGDIYLNQGSVLGSVRARKMMTIIADTCGSHDTIFGCCSFELDKVRYGKTNSESCQRNFERELHKYGMGEKDVVSNIHFFMNVPVKNGRAAILEGKSQPGDYVDLRAEIAVLLVLSNFP
;
A
#
# COMPACT_ATOMS: atom_id res chain seq x y z
N CYS A 1 0.10 -15.24 -8.23
CA CYS A 1 -0.99 -14.78 -7.35
C CYS A 1 -0.50 -14.69 -5.91
N VAL A 2 -0.95 -13.69 -5.19
CA VAL A 2 -0.82 -13.61 -3.73
C VAL A 2 -2.19 -13.92 -3.16
N TYR A 3 -2.29 -15.02 -2.42
CA TYR A 3 -3.56 -15.44 -1.84
C TYR A 3 -3.87 -14.63 -0.57
N LYS A 4 -5.14 -14.65 -0.17
CA LYS A 4 -5.64 -14.06 1.07
C LYS A 4 -4.76 -14.42 2.27
N ARG A 5 -4.43 -13.44 3.11
CA ARG A 5 -3.56 -13.54 4.29
C ARG A 5 -2.09 -13.87 4.01
N GLN A 6 -1.65 -13.71 2.75
CA GLN A 6 -0.25 -13.95 2.39
C GLN A 6 0.46 -12.62 2.08
N PRO A 7 1.71 -12.48 2.53
CA PRO A 7 2.60 -11.43 2.06
C PRO A 7 3.35 -11.87 0.80
N TRP A 8 3.89 -10.90 0.12
CA TRP A 8 4.83 -11.11 -0.98
C TRP A 8 5.81 -9.93 -1.07
N SER A 9 7.03 -10.21 -1.51
CA SER A 9 8.02 -9.18 -1.80
C SER A 9 8.77 -9.49 -3.09
N GLY A 10 9.26 -8.45 -3.75
CA GLY A 10 10.04 -8.57 -4.98
C GLY A 10 10.56 -7.24 -5.48
N TRP A 11 11.45 -7.31 -6.47
CA TRP A 11 12.07 -6.16 -7.11
C TRP A 11 11.28 -5.76 -8.34
N VAL A 12 11.15 -4.44 -8.56
CA VAL A 12 10.66 -3.85 -9.80
C VAL A 12 11.73 -2.86 -10.26
N GLN A 13 12.25 -3.06 -11.47
CA GLN A 13 13.33 -2.25 -12.01
C GLN A 13 12.79 -0.94 -12.57
N THR A 14 13.67 0.06 -12.70
CA THR A 14 13.33 1.35 -13.32
C THR A 14 12.70 1.14 -14.70
N GLY A 15 11.54 1.75 -14.92
CA GLY A 15 10.77 1.65 -16.16
C GLY A 15 9.86 0.44 -16.28
N GLU A 16 10.00 -0.56 -15.41
CA GLU A 16 9.10 -1.72 -15.40
C GLU A 16 7.70 -1.34 -14.91
N LEU A 17 6.74 -2.14 -15.36
CA LEU A 17 5.33 -2.02 -15.00
C LEU A 17 4.93 -3.12 -14.03
N LEU A 18 4.23 -2.73 -12.97
CA LEU A 18 3.57 -3.63 -12.05
C LEU A 18 2.06 -3.48 -12.22
N ARG A 19 1.35 -4.58 -12.40
CA ARG A 19 -0.11 -4.61 -12.35
C ARG A 19 -0.61 -5.30 -11.08
N LEU A 20 -1.42 -4.60 -10.31
CA LEU A 20 -2.23 -5.17 -9.22
C LEU A 20 -3.63 -5.43 -9.78
N ILE A 21 -4.14 -6.64 -9.61
CA ILE A 21 -5.49 -7.01 -10.07
C ILE A 21 -6.28 -7.52 -8.88
N ASP A 22 -7.46 -6.95 -8.65
CA ASP A 22 -8.44 -7.51 -7.73
C ASP A 22 -9.24 -8.58 -8.47
N LEU A 23 -8.97 -9.85 -8.16
CA LEU A 23 -9.54 -10.98 -8.89
C LEU A 23 -11.01 -11.22 -8.55
N GLU A 24 -11.42 -10.95 -7.32
CA GLU A 24 -12.76 -11.29 -6.79
C GLU A 24 -13.63 -10.05 -6.57
N GLY A 25 -13.02 -8.86 -6.57
CA GLY A 25 -13.65 -7.60 -6.19
C GLY A 25 -13.70 -7.38 -4.69
N GLN A 26 -13.72 -6.10 -4.27
CA GLN A 26 -13.83 -5.67 -2.87
C GLN A 26 -12.70 -6.17 -1.95
N GLN A 27 -11.53 -6.52 -2.52
CA GLN A 27 -10.37 -6.98 -1.78
C GLN A 27 -9.27 -5.93 -1.81
N ALA A 28 -8.98 -5.35 -0.65
CA ALA A 28 -7.88 -4.40 -0.51
C ALA A 28 -6.53 -5.13 -0.37
N VAL A 29 -5.46 -4.47 -0.83
CA VAL A 29 -4.09 -4.92 -0.64
C VAL A 29 -3.25 -3.81 -0.06
N ASP A 30 -2.52 -4.11 1.01
CA ASP A 30 -1.54 -3.23 1.61
C ASP A 30 -0.25 -3.26 0.80
N PHE A 31 0.30 -2.07 0.52
CA PHE A 31 1.37 -1.89 -0.42
C PHE A 31 2.45 -0.96 0.17
N LEU A 32 3.66 -1.47 0.32
CA LEU A 32 4.85 -0.73 0.74
C LEU A 32 5.97 -0.89 -0.29
N PHE A 33 6.83 0.12 -0.40
CA PHE A 33 8.01 0.04 -1.25
C PHE A 33 9.15 0.95 -0.79
N TYR A 34 10.36 0.54 -1.15
CA TYR A 34 11.64 1.11 -0.72
C TYR A 34 12.51 1.32 -1.95
N ASN A 35 13.33 2.36 -1.96
CA ASN A 35 14.37 2.52 -2.96
C ASN A 35 15.34 1.34 -2.90
N ALA A 36 15.52 0.63 -4.01
CA ALA A 36 16.36 -0.56 -4.09
C ALA A 36 17.82 -0.34 -3.66
N SER A 37 18.32 0.90 -3.83
CA SER A 37 19.71 1.27 -3.50
C SER A 37 19.88 1.82 -2.07
N ASP A 38 18.77 2.22 -1.42
CA ASP A 38 18.79 2.82 -0.08
C ASP A 38 17.40 2.69 0.57
N TYR A 39 17.22 1.68 1.41
CA TYR A 39 15.94 1.41 2.08
C TYR A 39 15.48 2.50 3.05
N ALA A 40 16.38 3.42 3.45
CA ALA A 40 15.98 4.59 4.22
C ALA A 40 15.17 5.60 3.37
N ASP A 41 15.35 5.58 2.05
CA ASP A 41 14.52 6.33 1.10
C ASP A 41 13.33 5.46 0.65
N ARG A 42 12.23 5.59 1.35
CA ARG A 42 11.03 4.74 1.24
C ARG A 42 9.79 5.55 1.01
N TYR A 43 8.71 4.89 0.64
CA TYR A 43 7.39 5.51 0.45
C TYR A 43 7.01 6.41 1.64
N HIS A 44 6.41 7.55 1.32
CA HIS A 44 5.95 8.52 2.30
C HIS A 44 4.58 9.10 1.92
N ALA A 45 3.54 8.68 2.64
CA ALA A 45 2.15 9.06 2.36
C ALA A 45 1.94 10.59 2.36
N ALA A 46 2.47 11.30 3.37
CA ALA A 46 2.31 12.75 3.47
C ALA A 46 2.99 13.52 2.32
N ASN A 47 4.18 13.08 1.87
CA ASN A 47 4.83 13.70 0.71
C ASN A 47 4.06 13.39 -0.58
N THR A 48 3.54 12.18 -0.72
CA THR A 48 2.69 11.80 -1.85
C THR A 48 1.46 12.70 -1.93
N SER A 49 0.73 12.88 -0.83
CA SER A 49 -0.44 13.76 -0.79
C SER A 49 -0.09 15.23 -1.06
N LYS A 50 1.05 15.72 -0.55
CA LYS A 50 1.52 17.09 -0.83
C LYS A 50 1.87 17.29 -2.31
N LEU A 51 2.52 16.30 -2.94
CA LEU A 51 2.86 16.36 -4.36
C LEU A 51 1.62 16.31 -5.25
N ALA A 52 0.63 15.50 -4.86
CA ALA A 52 -0.63 15.39 -5.59
C ALA A 52 -1.59 16.56 -5.34
N GLY A 53 -1.48 17.26 -4.20
CA GLY A 53 -2.48 18.22 -3.72
C GLY A 53 -3.79 17.55 -3.32
N ASP A 54 -3.78 16.23 -3.11
CA ASP A 54 -4.95 15.40 -2.82
C ASP A 54 -4.56 14.23 -1.90
N ILE A 55 -5.52 13.74 -1.14
CA ILE A 55 -5.40 12.54 -0.33
C ILE A 55 -5.83 11.28 -1.11
N TYR A 56 -6.52 11.46 -2.22
CA TYR A 56 -6.97 10.36 -3.08
C TYR A 56 -6.00 10.13 -4.23
N LEU A 57 -5.64 8.87 -4.42
CA LEU A 57 -4.81 8.43 -5.55
C LEU A 57 -5.68 8.04 -6.73
N ASN A 58 -5.21 8.39 -7.92
CA ASN A 58 -5.84 8.03 -9.19
C ASN A 58 -4.79 7.94 -10.30
N GLN A 59 -5.22 7.69 -11.52
CA GLN A 59 -4.33 7.73 -12.67
C GLN A 59 -3.60 9.08 -12.77
N GLY A 60 -2.30 9.05 -12.91
CA GLY A 60 -1.40 10.21 -12.93
C GLY A 60 -0.77 10.52 -11.55
N SER A 61 -1.26 9.96 -10.46
CA SER A 61 -0.68 10.17 -9.14
C SER A 61 0.76 9.66 -9.06
N VAL A 62 1.64 10.49 -8.51
CA VAL A 62 3.04 10.16 -8.26
C VAL A 62 3.21 9.76 -6.80
N LEU A 63 3.75 8.58 -6.58
CA LEU A 63 4.05 8.06 -5.26
C LEU A 63 5.47 8.48 -4.85
N GLY A 64 5.55 9.32 -3.82
CA GLY A 64 6.78 9.97 -3.40
C GLY A 64 7.44 9.31 -2.20
N SER A 65 8.76 9.50 -2.07
CA SER A 65 9.55 9.02 -0.93
C SER A 65 9.64 10.04 0.20
N VAL A 66 10.26 9.63 1.31
CA VAL A 66 10.62 10.52 2.43
C VAL A 66 11.52 11.68 1.98
N ARG A 67 12.28 11.53 0.89
CA ARG A 67 13.13 12.57 0.27
C ARG A 67 12.44 13.28 -0.89
N ALA A 68 11.10 13.16 -1.00
CA ALA A 68 10.29 13.72 -2.08
C ALA A 68 10.71 13.25 -3.49
N ARG A 69 11.37 12.11 -3.59
CA ARG A 69 11.76 11.50 -4.87
C ARG A 69 10.55 10.80 -5.48
N LYS A 70 10.35 10.94 -6.79
CA LYS A 70 9.36 10.15 -7.52
C LYS A 70 9.82 8.70 -7.55
N MET A 71 9.05 7.81 -6.95
CA MET A 71 9.39 6.39 -6.91
C MET A 71 8.56 5.56 -7.85
N MET A 72 7.25 5.79 -7.88
CA MET A 72 6.31 5.11 -8.79
C MET A 72 5.25 6.09 -9.27
N THR A 73 4.63 5.79 -10.41
CA THR A 73 3.50 6.56 -10.96
C THR A 73 2.35 5.61 -11.29
N ILE A 74 1.13 5.96 -10.90
CA ILE A 74 -0.08 5.25 -11.32
C ILE A 74 -0.36 5.65 -12.77
N ILE A 75 -0.23 4.71 -13.71
CA ILE A 75 -0.40 4.98 -15.15
C ILE A 75 -1.76 4.52 -15.68
N ALA A 76 -2.43 3.60 -14.97
CA ALA A 76 -3.81 3.21 -15.22
C ALA A 76 -4.47 2.79 -13.91
N ASP A 77 -5.76 3.07 -13.77
CA ASP A 77 -6.56 2.76 -12.60
C ASP A 77 -8.03 2.61 -13.03
N THR A 78 -8.62 1.44 -12.80
CA THR A 78 -10.01 1.17 -13.16
C THR A 78 -10.96 1.29 -11.97
N CYS A 79 -10.43 1.32 -10.73
CA CYS A 79 -11.23 1.38 -9.51
C CYS A 79 -11.38 2.80 -8.95
N GLY A 80 -10.30 3.59 -8.94
CA GLY A 80 -10.28 4.97 -8.40
C GLY A 80 -10.59 5.06 -6.90
N SER A 81 -10.34 4.01 -6.13
CA SER A 81 -10.64 3.97 -4.70
C SER A 81 -9.49 3.34 -3.93
N HIS A 82 -8.64 4.19 -3.34
CA HIS A 82 -7.42 3.80 -2.62
C HIS A 82 -7.27 4.66 -1.38
N ASP A 83 -6.76 4.05 -0.30
CA ASP A 83 -6.52 4.75 0.96
C ASP A 83 -5.03 5.00 1.21
N THR A 84 -4.72 6.21 1.66
CA THR A 84 -3.37 6.64 2.07
C THR A 84 -3.31 7.12 3.52
N ILE A 85 -4.42 7.00 4.27
CA ILE A 85 -4.62 7.67 5.55
C ILE A 85 -4.44 6.71 6.72
N PHE A 86 -5.09 5.52 6.66
CA PHE A 86 -5.23 4.68 7.84
C PHE A 86 -4.02 3.77 8.12
N GLY A 87 -3.20 3.47 7.11
CA GLY A 87 -2.07 2.54 7.29
C GLY A 87 -2.51 1.11 7.60
N CYS A 88 -1.56 0.18 7.71
CA CYS A 88 -1.85 -1.24 7.92
C CYS A 88 -2.45 -1.52 9.31
N CYS A 89 -3.23 -2.60 9.39
CA CYS A 89 -3.69 -3.11 10.67
C CYS A 89 -2.52 -3.68 11.49
N SER A 90 -2.59 -3.51 12.82
CA SER A 90 -1.65 -4.10 13.77
C SER A 90 -2.40 -4.91 14.82
N PHE A 91 -1.67 -5.83 15.46
CA PHE A 91 -2.21 -6.60 16.58
C PHE A 91 -2.72 -5.69 17.70
N GLU A 92 -1.96 -4.65 18.05
CA GLU A 92 -2.28 -3.70 19.12
C GLU A 92 -3.57 -2.94 18.81
N LEU A 93 -3.72 -2.50 17.56
CA LEU A 93 -4.93 -1.82 17.11
C LEU A 93 -6.16 -2.75 17.14
N ASP A 94 -6.00 -3.98 16.66
CA ASP A 94 -7.07 -4.99 16.67
C ASP A 94 -7.50 -5.36 18.09
N LYS A 95 -6.55 -5.42 19.03
CA LYS A 95 -6.83 -5.62 20.44
C LYS A 95 -7.67 -4.48 21.01
N VAL A 96 -7.31 -3.23 20.72
CA VAL A 96 -8.05 -2.05 21.21
C VAL A 96 -9.43 -1.94 20.58
N ARG A 97 -9.56 -2.18 19.27
CA ARG A 97 -10.83 -1.99 18.54
C ARG A 97 -11.81 -3.15 18.70
N TYR A 98 -11.30 -4.38 18.77
CA TYR A 98 -12.10 -5.60 18.65
C TYR A 98 -11.90 -6.59 19.80
N GLY A 99 -11.03 -6.30 20.79
CA GLY A 99 -10.71 -7.21 21.89
C GLY A 99 -10.00 -8.50 21.47
N LYS A 100 -9.44 -8.55 20.25
CA LYS A 100 -8.75 -9.74 19.73
C LYS A 100 -7.42 -9.93 20.46
N THR A 101 -7.15 -11.18 20.89
CA THR A 101 -5.94 -11.51 21.66
C THR A 101 -4.88 -12.26 20.85
N ASN A 102 -5.21 -12.70 19.64
CA ASN A 102 -4.29 -13.42 18.77
C ASN A 102 -4.73 -13.21 17.31
N SER A 103 -4.19 -12.20 16.66
CA SER A 103 -4.49 -11.92 15.26
C SER A 103 -3.21 -11.82 14.43
N GLU A 104 -3.21 -12.46 13.28
CA GLU A 104 -2.32 -12.09 12.19
C GLU A 104 -2.70 -10.67 11.74
N SER A 105 -1.75 -9.90 11.27
CA SER A 105 -1.98 -8.52 10.82
C SER A 105 -1.12 -8.21 9.60
N CYS A 106 -1.49 -7.15 8.87
CA CYS A 106 -0.67 -6.67 7.75
C CYS A 106 0.72 -6.24 8.22
N GLN A 107 0.82 -5.63 9.39
CA GLN A 107 2.10 -5.28 9.99
C GLN A 107 3.01 -6.50 10.14
N ARG A 108 2.52 -7.61 10.71
CA ARG A 108 3.29 -8.86 10.83
C ARG A 108 3.68 -9.46 9.48
N ASN A 109 2.79 -9.35 8.50
CA ASN A 109 3.10 -9.77 7.14
C ASN A 109 4.25 -8.95 6.55
N PHE A 110 4.21 -7.62 6.71
CA PHE A 110 5.30 -6.75 6.28
C PHE A 110 6.61 -7.08 6.99
N GLU A 111 6.63 -7.22 8.31
CA GLU A 111 7.81 -7.58 9.09
C GLU A 111 8.45 -8.88 8.61
N ARG A 112 7.63 -9.92 8.39
CA ARG A 112 8.10 -11.23 7.90
C ARG A 112 8.79 -11.13 6.53
N GLU A 113 8.23 -10.34 5.62
CA GLU A 113 8.85 -10.12 4.31
C GLU A 113 10.10 -9.24 4.42
N LEU A 114 10.06 -8.17 5.19
CA LEU A 114 11.16 -7.23 5.38
C LEU A 114 12.39 -7.87 6.02
N HIS A 115 12.21 -8.86 6.90
CA HIS A 115 13.32 -9.61 7.50
C HIS A 115 14.21 -10.28 6.46
N LYS A 116 13.70 -10.67 5.29
CA LYS A 116 14.48 -11.22 4.19
C LYS A 116 15.54 -10.26 3.65
N TYR A 117 15.35 -8.97 3.90
CA TYR A 117 16.19 -7.87 3.42
C TYR A 117 16.93 -7.13 4.55
N GLY A 118 16.97 -7.71 5.75
CA GLY A 118 17.64 -7.11 6.92
C GLY A 118 16.90 -5.93 7.54
N MET A 119 15.62 -5.74 7.20
CA MET A 119 14.72 -4.75 7.76
C MET A 119 13.78 -5.37 8.79
N GLY A 120 13.03 -4.56 9.55
CA GLY A 120 12.11 -5.04 10.58
C GLY A 120 11.02 -4.04 10.92
N GLU A 121 10.43 -4.16 12.10
CA GLU A 121 9.30 -3.38 12.56
C GLU A 121 9.44 -1.86 12.34
N LYS A 122 10.61 -1.30 12.67
CA LYS A 122 10.92 0.14 12.48
C LYS A 122 10.84 0.61 11.03
N ASP A 123 10.86 -0.32 10.09
CA ASP A 123 10.86 -0.03 8.66
C ASP A 123 9.45 -0.15 8.05
N VAL A 124 8.49 -0.66 8.81
CA VAL A 124 7.06 -0.62 8.44
C VAL A 124 6.56 0.80 8.67
N VAL A 125 6.25 1.49 7.57
CA VAL A 125 5.74 2.86 7.56
C VAL A 125 4.30 2.89 7.04
N SER A 126 3.64 4.05 7.09
CA SER A 126 2.31 4.20 6.50
C SER A 126 2.32 3.73 5.06
N ASN A 127 1.48 2.75 4.75
CA ASN A 127 1.37 2.11 3.44
C ASN A 127 0.19 2.67 2.63
N ILE A 128 0.08 2.22 1.40
CA ILE A 128 -1.10 2.42 0.56
C ILE A 128 -2.00 1.20 0.69
N HIS A 129 -3.31 1.41 0.80
CA HIS A 129 -4.30 0.35 0.59
C HIS A 129 -4.93 0.52 -0.79
N PHE A 130 -4.46 -0.23 -1.77
CA PHE A 130 -5.13 -0.28 -3.06
C PHE A 130 -6.48 -0.99 -2.92
N PHE A 131 -7.48 -0.50 -3.65
CA PHE A 131 -8.87 -0.99 -3.68
C PHE A 131 -9.66 -0.78 -2.36
N MET A 132 -9.14 0.00 -1.42
CA MET A 132 -9.82 0.28 -0.15
C MET A 132 -10.63 1.57 -0.24
N ASN A 133 -11.89 1.51 0.20
CA ASN A 133 -12.81 2.65 0.17
C ASN A 133 -12.84 3.38 1.51
N VAL A 134 -12.11 4.49 1.60
CA VAL A 134 -12.03 5.35 2.81
C VAL A 134 -12.40 6.79 2.47
N PRO A 135 -13.68 7.09 2.30
CA PRO A 135 -14.09 8.48 2.05
C PRO A 135 -13.90 9.36 3.28
N VAL A 136 -13.42 10.58 3.04
CA VAL A 136 -13.33 11.65 4.05
C VAL A 136 -14.46 12.64 3.83
N LYS A 137 -15.34 12.80 4.83
CA LYS A 137 -16.45 13.75 4.81
C LYS A 137 -16.45 14.56 6.10
N ASN A 138 -16.45 15.89 5.98
CA ASN A 138 -16.46 16.81 7.13
C ASN A 138 -15.38 16.50 8.18
N GLY A 139 -14.15 16.17 7.71
CA GLY A 139 -13.02 15.85 8.58
C GLY A 139 -13.07 14.45 9.23
N ARG A 140 -14.01 13.60 8.86
CA ARG A 140 -14.14 12.23 9.35
C ARG A 140 -13.88 11.23 8.22
N ALA A 141 -13.04 10.24 8.49
CA ALA A 141 -12.78 9.12 7.61
C ALA A 141 -13.45 7.85 8.14
N ALA A 142 -13.95 7.00 7.26
CA ALA A 142 -14.55 5.73 7.61
C ALA A 142 -14.19 4.67 6.55
N ILE A 143 -13.89 3.45 6.98
CA ILE A 143 -13.75 2.31 6.08
C ILE A 143 -15.17 1.88 5.68
N LEU A 144 -15.44 1.92 4.39
CA LEU A 144 -16.69 1.45 3.81
C LEU A 144 -16.44 0.22 2.93
N GLU A 145 -17.52 -0.40 2.48
CA GLU A 145 -17.49 -1.51 1.53
C GLU A 145 -16.67 -1.13 0.29
N GLY A 146 -15.80 -2.05 -0.16
CA GLY A 146 -14.95 -1.87 -1.33
C GLY A 146 -15.78 -1.59 -2.59
N LYS A 147 -15.24 -0.77 -3.48
CA LYS A 147 -15.89 -0.41 -4.75
C LYS A 147 -15.40 -1.23 -5.93
N SER A 148 -14.24 -1.87 -5.78
CA SER A 148 -13.64 -2.64 -6.86
C SER A 148 -14.52 -3.80 -7.30
N GLN A 149 -14.53 -4.04 -8.59
CA GLN A 149 -15.20 -5.17 -9.23
C GLN A 149 -14.17 -6.24 -9.58
N PRO A 150 -14.58 -7.49 -9.77
CA PRO A 150 -13.69 -8.54 -10.26
C PRO A 150 -12.98 -8.13 -11.54
N GLY A 151 -11.63 -8.17 -11.52
CA GLY A 151 -10.78 -7.77 -12.63
C GLY A 151 -10.36 -6.31 -12.65
N ASP A 152 -10.82 -5.48 -11.72
CA ASP A 152 -10.29 -4.12 -11.55
C ASP A 152 -8.79 -4.16 -11.27
N TYR A 153 -8.07 -3.18 -11.81
CA TYR A 153 -6.61 -3.16 -11.70
C TYR A 153 -6.05 -1.75 -11.55
N VAL A 154 -4.83 -1.71 -11.03
CA VAL A 154 -3.96 -0.54 -10.99
C VAL A 154 -2.64 -0.90 -11.64
N ASP A 155 -2.20 -0.10 -12.62
CA ASP A 155 -0.88 -0.20 -13.22
C ASP A 155 0.04 0.87 -12.63
N LEU A 156 1.19 0.43 -12.18
CA LEU A 156 2.23 1.25 -11.59
C LEU A 156 3.50 1.15 -12.46
N ARG A 157 4.06 2.29 -12.84
CA ARG A 157 5.39 2.35 -13.44
C ARG A 157 6.41 2.71 -12.37
N ALA A 158 7.50 1.95 -12.28
CA ALA A 158 8.62 2.28 -11.43
C ALA A 158 9.47 3.40 -12.05
N GLU A 159 9.61 4.52 -11.36
CA GLU A 159 10.45 5.65 -11.78
C GLU A 159 11.92 5.45 -11.36
N ILE A 160 12.13 4.65 -10.34
CA ILE A 160 13.42 4.12 -9.88
C ILE A 160 13.27 2.63 -9.57
N ALA A 161 14.37 1.90 -9.45
CA ALA A 161 14.30 0.53 -8.95
C ALA A 161 13.81 0.50 -7.49
N VAL A 162 12.81 -0.33 -7.20
CA VAL A 162 12.18 -0.45 -5.88
C VAL A 162 12.13 -1.89 -5.39
N LEU A 163 12.29 -2.06 -4.08
CA LEU A 163 11.85 -3.25 -3.39
C LEU A 163 10.39 -3.05 -2.98
N LEU A 164 9.54 -3.95 -3.39
CA LEU A 164 8.12 -3.94 -3.16
C LEU A 164 7.71 -4.98 -2.14
N VAL A 165 6.80 -4.62 -1.23
CA VAL A 165 6.22 -5.55 -0.25
C VAL A 165 4.71 -5.38 -0.22
N LEU A 166 4.01 -6.51 -0.31
CA LEU A 166 2.55 -6.59 -0.30
C LEU A 166 2.07 -7.40 0.90
N SER A 167 0.93 -7.01 1.44
CA SER A 167 0.14 -7.83 2.36
C SER A 167 -1.30 -7.90 1.87
N ASN A 168 -1.74 -9.10 1.50
CA ASN A 168 -3.13 -9.36 1.12
C ASN A 168 -3.88 -9.93 2.33
N PHE A 169 -4.16 -9.05 3.29
CA PHE A 169 -4.87 -9.40 4.52
C PHE A 169 -6.15 -8.59 4.61
N PRO A 170 -7.33 -9.22 4.50
CA PRO A 170 -8.62 -8.55 4.68
C PRO A 170 -9.00 -8.47 6.15
#